data_150959758f3fbd4be6109ad5c58a11cd
#
_entry.id   150959758f3fbd4be6109ad5c58a11cd
#
_cell.length_a   1.000
_cell.length_b   1.000
_cell.length_c   1.000
_cell.angle_alpha   90.00
_cell.angle_beta   90.00
_cell.angle_gamma   90.00
#
_symmetry.space_group_name_H-M   'P 1'
#
loop_
_entity.id
_entity.type
_entity.pdbx_description
1 polymer ?
#
loop_
_entity_poly.entity_id
_entity_poly.type
_entity_poly.pdbx_seq_one_letter_code
_entity_poly.pdbx_strand_id
1 'polypeptide(L)'
;MTAAEGLADVPKHAAARPRLRRIEVVVNTRAGHAGPDAEAAVARIVGAMGLDCRIRAPEPENLWRELREAVDAGPDLLVVVAGDGTARTAASLCGAEGPLLAPLAGGTMNMLPHALYGPITWQAALQHTLEAGIETRVSGGEIDGRRFYVAAILGEPALWAEAREAARMHQLQLAWRKARHAWRRAFSHRIRYRLDNGPQVKTLALTLMCPLVSKAMHGDERALEAARLDPQDVAAVLRLGARTALSRLVGDWRDDPSVEMTRCRTGEVFSGGPHLRAILDGEPMRLHRQSVIRFVPLAFRALAPAKVTP
;
A
#
# COMPACT_ATOMS: atom_id res chain seq x y z
N MET A 1 -28.74 -8.74 -33.57
CA MET A 1 -27.73 -9.79 -33.45
C MET A 1 -26.80 -9.37 -32.31
N THR A 2 -27.04 -9.95 -31.17
CA THR A 2 -26.39 -9.70 -29.87
C THR A 2 -25.14 -10.56 -29.77
N ALA A 3 -23.96 -9.95 -29.69
CA ALA A 3 -22.75 -10.63 -29.31
C ALA A 3 -22.55 -10.45 -27.78
N ALA A 4 -23.06 -11.41 -27.02
CA ALA A 4 -22.68 -11.64 -25.64
C ALA A 4 -21.46 -12.57 -25.67
N GLU A 5 -20.25 -12.02 -25.68
CA GLU A 5 -19.03 -12.80 -25.48
C GLU A 5 -18.82 -13.11 -24.00
N GLY A 6 -18.76 -14.42 -23.73
CA GLY A 6 -18.69 -15.02 -22.42
C GLY A 6 -17.48 -14.59 -21.61
N LEU A 7 -17.74 -14.05 -20.43
CA LEU A 7 -16.77 -14.00 -19.35
C LEU A 7 -16.58 -15.42 -18.81
N ALA A 8 -15.45 -16.03 -19.15
CA ALA A 8 -15.03 -17.28 -18.54
C ALA A 8 -14.91 -17.08 -17.02
N ASP A 9 -15.70 -17.85 -16.30
CA ASP A 9 -15.65 -18.02 -14.86
C ASP A 9 -14.28 -18.59 -14.48
N VAL A 10 -13.42 -17.77 -13.87
CA VAL A 10 -12.10 -18.23 -13.42
C VAL A 10 -12.33 -19.06 -12.17
N PRO A 11 -12.08 -20.37 -12.20
CA PRO A 11 -12.34 -21.22 -11.06
C PRO A 11 -11.52 -20.76 -9.84
N LYS A 12 -12.14 -20.72 -8.67
CA LYS A 12 -11.49 -20.63 -7.35
C LYS A 12 -10.65 -21.89 -7.13
N HIS A 13 -9.50 -21.99 -7.80
CA HIS A 13 -8.54 -23.04 -7.47
C HIS A 13 -8.01 -22.74 -6.07
N ALA A 14 -8.16 -23.69 -5.17
CA ALA A 14 -7.32 -23.77 -3.97
C ALA A 14 -5.87 -23.75 -4.50
N ALA A 15 -5.20 -22.60 -4.36
CA ALA A 15 -3.86 -22.42 -4.89
C ALA A 15 -2.95 -23.44 -4.21
N ALA A 16 -2.38 -24.35 -4.99
CA ALA A 16 -1.42 -25.33 -4.51
C ALA A 16 -0.22 -24.57 -3.91
N ARG A 17 0.30 -25.08 -2.79
CA ARG A 17 1.49 -24.49 -2.19
C ARG A 17 2.65 -24.53 -3.20
N PRO A 18 3.30 -23.37 -3.48
CA PRO A 18 4.40 -23.33 -4.44
C PRO A 18 5.62 -24.11 -3.90
N ARG A 19 6.36 -24.74 -4.79
CA ARG A 19 7.65 -25.35 -4.45
C ARG A 19 8.71 -24.27 -4.42
N LEU A 20 9.29 -24.02 -3.24
CA LEU A 20 10.36 -23.06 -3.05
C LEU A 20 11.72 -23.77 -3.10
N ARG A 21 12.53 -23.49 -4.12
CA ARG A 21 13.89 -24.03 -4.28
C ARG A 21 14.96 -22.94 -4.19
N ARG A 22 14.62 -21.74 -4.65
CA ARG A 22 15.53 -20.58 -4.67
C ARG A 22 14.85 -19.43 -3.97
N ILE A 23 15.40 -19.05 -2.83
CA ILE A 23 14.89 -17.94 -2.01
C ILE A 23 15.97 -16.86 -1.97
N GLU A 24 15.63 -15.66 -2.41
CA GLU A 24 16.43 -14.46 -2.21
C GLU A 24 15.79 -13.65 -1.07
N VAL A 25 16.62 -13.13 -0.19
CA VAL A 25 16.18 -12.29 0.94
C VAL A 25 16.92 -10.97 0.91
N VAL A 26 16.20 -9.86 0.94
CA VAL A 26 16.75 -8.53 1.06
C VAL A 26 16.31 -7.93 2.40
N VAL A 27 17.29 -7.59 3.24
CA VAL A 27 17.06 -7.03 4.57
C VAL A 27 17.55 -5.59 4.59
N ASN A 28 16.68 -4.63 4.88
CA ASN A 28 17.08 -3.28 5.19
C ASN A 28 17.28 -3.15 6.71
N THR A 29 18.50 -3.36 7.20
CA THR A 29 18.85 -3.31 8.62
C THR A 29 18.62 -1.94 9.26
N ARG A 30 18.55 -0.86 8.47
CA ARG A 30 18.23 0.49 8.95
C ARG A 30 16.71 0.76 9.03
N ALA A 31 15.86 -0.18 8.61
CA ALA A 31 14.42 -0.07 8.83
C ALA A 31 14.11 -0.24 10.32
N GLY A 32 13.21 0.59 10.85
CA GLY A 32 13.02 0.78 12.29
C GLY A 32 12.68 -0.46 13.12
N HIS A 33 12.17 -1.54 12.51
CA HIS A 33 11.80 -2.80 13.19
C HIS A 33 12.51 -4.04 12.61
N ALA A 34 13.39 -3.90 11.62
CA ALA A 34 14.19 -5.02 11.11
C ALA A 34 15.13 -5.54 12.21
N GLY A 35 15.87 -4.63 12.86
CA GLY A 35 16.85 -4.93 13.89
C GLY A 35 18.21 -5.35 13.32
N PRO A 36 19.29 -5.21 14.10
CA PRO A 36 20.64 -5.56 13.68
C PRO A 36 20.83 -7.06 13.42
N ASP A 37 20.08 -7.92 14.12
CA ASP A 37 20.22 -9.38 14.02
C ASP A 37 19.26 -9.99 12.98
N ALA A 38 18.66 -9.18 12.11
CA ALA A 38 17.65 -9.64 11.16
C ALA A 38 18.17 -10.72 10.21
N GLU A 39 19.42 -10.62 9.75
CA GLU A 39 20.04 -11.62 8.87
C GLU A 39 20.14 -12.98 9.57
N ALA A 40 20.65 -13.00 10.80
CA ALA A 40 20.77 -14.23 11.59
C ALA A 40 19.40 -14.83 11.91
N ALA A 41 18.40 -13.98 12.19
CA ALA A 41 17.04 -14.43 12.43
C ALA A 41 16.39 -15.04 11.18
N VAL A 42 16.59 -14.44 10.01
CA VAL A 42 16.15 -15.00 8.71
C VAL A 42 16.80 -16.35 8.47
N ALA A 43 18.14 -16.42 8.56
CA ALA A 43 18.88 -17.68 8.34
C ALA A 43 18.40 -18.81 9.24
N ARG A 44 18.13 -18.52 10.50
CA ARG A 44 17.60 -19.50 11.47
C ARG A 44 16.20 -19.96 11.11
N ILE A 45 15.28 -19.04 10.75
CA ILE A 45 13.89 -19.39 10.40
C ILE A 45 13.85 -20.23 9.12
N VAL A 46 14.57 -19.81 8.08
CA VAL A 46 14.61 -20.52 6.79
C VAL A 46 15.28 -21.89 6.96
N GLY A 47 16.42 -21.94 7.66
CA GLY A 47 17.14 -23.18 7.95
C GLY A 47 16.33 -24.19 8.77
N ALA A 48 15.52 -23.72 9.74
CA ALA A 48 14.62 -24.58 10.51
C ALA A 48 13.56 -25.29 9.64
N MET A 49 13.25 -24.73 8.45
CA MET A 49 12.36 -25.34 7.46
C MET A 49 13.09 -26.28 6.47
N GLY A 50 14.39 -26.49 6.62
CA GLY A 50 15.20 -27.27 5.68
C GLY A 50 15.36 -26.58 4.32
N LEU A 51 15.25 -25.26 4.27
CA LEU A 51 15.39 -24.44 3.08
C LEU A 51 16.71 -23.65 3.13
N ASP A 52 17.27 -23.39 1.93
CA ASP A 52 18.40 -22.48 1.77
C ASP A 52 17.93 -21.15 1.17
N CYS A 53 18.60 -20.07 1.58
CA CYS A 53 18.36 -18.75 1.02
C CYS A 53 19.66 -17.98 0.86
N ARG A 54 19.68 -17.07 -0.13
CA ARG A 54 20.72 -16.05 -0.24
C ARG A 54 20.23 -14.78 0.44
N ILE A 55 20.96 -14.32 1.47
CA ILE A 55 20.62 -13.12 2.22
C ILE A 55 21.50 -11.98 1.76
N ARG A 56 20.88 -10.83 1.51
CA ARG A 56 21.51 -9.56 1.14
C ARG A 56 21.09 -8.51 2.17
N ALA A 57 22.03 -7.87 2.83
CA ALA A 57 21.80 -6.76 3.75
C ALA A 57 22.61 -5.53 3.29
N PRO A 58 22.17 -4.90 2.20
CA PRO A 58 22.94 -3.81 1.60
C PRO A 58 22.86 -2.53 2.43
N GLU A 59 23.89 -1.70 2.29
CA GLU A 59 23.81 -0.30 2.70
C GLU A 59 22.72 0.44 1.90
N PRO A 60 22.12 1.49 2.46
CA PRO A 60 20.97 2.19 1.87
C PRO A 60 21.19 2.65 0.42
N GLU A 61 22.41 3.08 0.11
CA GLU A 61 22.79 3.58 -1.23
C GLU A 61 22.73 2.47 -2.29
N ASN A 62 22.94 1.21 -1.88
CA ASN A 62 22.96 0.04 -2.74
C ASN A 62 21.64 -0.72 -2.75
N LEU A 63 20.70 -0.39 -1.85
CA LEU A 63 19.48 -1.15 -1.62
C LEU A 63 18.68 -1.39 -2.90
N TRP A 64 18.52 -0.36 -3.73
CA TRP A 64 17.77 -0.48 -4.97
C TRP A 64 18.45 -1.40 -5.99
N ARG A 65 19.78 -1.32 -6.10
CA ARG A 65 20.55 -2.20 -6.99
C ARG A 65 20.47 -3.65 -6.56
N GLU A 66 20.71 -3.92 -5.27
CA GLU A 66 20.65 -5.27 -4.71
C GLU A 66 19.25 -5.89 -4.81
N LEU A 67 18.21 -5.06 -4.64
CA LEU A 67 16.83 -5.49 -4.81
C LEU A 67 16.54 -5.90 -6.27
N ARG A 68 17.02 -5.13 -7.24
CA ARG A 68 16.91 -5.46 -8.66
C ARG A 68 17.67 -6.74 -8.98
N GLU A 69 18.94 -6.86 -8.54
CA GLU A 69 19.72 -8.07 -8.75
C GLU A 69 19.08 -9.32 -8.13
N ALA A 70 18.43 -9.17 -6.96
CA ALA A 70 17.69 -10.26 -6.34
C ALA A 70 16.48 -10.70 -7.17
N VAL A 71 15.76 -9.76 -7.78
CA VAL A 71 14.65 -10.07 -8.70
C VAL A 71 15.19 -10.70 -9.99
N ASP A 72 16.23 -10.13 -10.59
CA ASP A 72 16.83 -10.58 -11.86
C ASP A 72 17.46 -11.98 -11.72
N ALA A 73 17.85 -12.40 -10.51
CA ALA A 73 18.29 -13.76 -10.23
C ALA A 73 17.18 -14.81 -10.45
N GLY A 74 15.92 -14.40 -10.60
CA GLY A 74 14.76 -15.25 -10.86
C GLY A 74 14.50 -16.27 -9.75
N PRO A 75 14.38 -15.84 -8.46
CA PRO A 75 14.04 -16.76 -7.39
C PRO A 75 12.58 -17.22 -7.47
N ASP A 76 12.26 -18.34 -6.81
CA ASP A 76 10.86 -18.74 -6.60
C ASP A 76 10.17 -17.78 -5.62
N LEU A 77 10.93 -17.29 -4.63
CA LEU A 77 10.46 -16.36 -3.60
C LEU A 77 11.50 -15.27 -3.33
N LEU A 78 11.09 -14.02 -3.41
CA LEU A 78 11.81 -12.87 -2.87
C LEU A 78 11.19 -12.47 -1.53
N VAL A 79 11.97 -12.54 -0.46
CA VAL A 79 11.60 -12.03 0.86
C VAL A 79 12.22 -10.65 1.07
N VAL A 80 11.44 -9.67 1.52
CA VAL A 80 11.92 -8.31 1.76
C VAL A 80 11.55 -7.86 3.16
N VAL A 81 12.54 -7.75 4.04
CA VAL A 81 12.37 -7.22 5.42
C VAL A 81 12.76 -5.74 5.38
N ALA A 82 11.76 -4.85 5.23
CA ALA A 82 12.03 -3.43 5.02
C ALA A 82 10.81 -2.55 5.34
N GLY A 83 10.94 -1.24 5.12
CA GLY A 83 9.83 -0.29 5.18
C GLY A 83 9.00 -0.26 3.89
N ASP A 84 7.89 0.49 3.92
CA ASP A 84 6.87 0.53 2.86
C ASP A 84 7.43 0.95 1.49
N GLY A 85 8.36 1.89 1.44
CA GLY A 85 9.00 2.32 0.18
C GLY A 85 9.76 1.20 -0.51
N THR A 86 10.54 0.42 0.25
CA THR A 86 11.28 -0.73 -0.27
C THR A 86 10.32 -1.86 -0.66
N ALA A 87 9.32 -2.15 0.17
CA ALA A 87 8.29 -3.15 -0.12
C ALA A 87 7.52 -2.81 -1.42
N ARG A 88 7.14 -1.55 -1.61
CA ARG A 88 6.51 -1.05 -2.83
C ARG A 88 7.42 -1.18 -4.05
N THR A 89 8.72 -0.85 -3.90
CA THR A 89 9.70 -1.00 -4.99
C THR A 89 9.87 -2.46 -5.37
N ALA A 90 10.00 -3.37 -4.39
CA ALA A 90 10.06 -4.80 -4.62
C ALA A 90 8.83 -5.32 -5.38
N ALA A 91 7.64 -4.94 -4.95
CA ALA A 91 6.39 -5.31 -5.62
C ALA A 91 6.32 -4.81 -7.08
N SER A 92 6.83 -3.59 -7.32
CA SER A 92 6.90 -3.03 -8.68
C SER A 92 7.91 -3.75 -9.57
N LEU A 93 9.04 -4.17 -9.01
CA LEU A 93 10.08 -4.93 -9.73
C LEU A 93 9.65 -6.35 -10.03
N CYS A 94 9.03 -7.04 -9.08
CA CYS A 94 8.48 -8.39 -9.29
C CYS A 94 7.39 -8.37 -10.37
N GLY A 95 6.46 -7.42 -10.30
CA GLY A 95 5.37 -7.35 -11.28
C GLY A 95 4.49 -8.60 -11.29
N ALA A 96 3.69 -8.74 -12.34
CA ALA A 96 2.75 -9.85 -12.50
C ALA A 96 3.43 -11.20 -12.78
N GLU A 97 4.53 -11.19 -13.54
CA GLU A 97 5.19 -12.38 -14.05
C GLU A 97 6.51 -12.74 -13.32
N GLY A 98 6.98 -11.86 -12.45
CA GLY A 98 8.23 -12.07 -11.71
C GLY A 98 8.09 -13.05 -10.53
N PRO A 99 9.09 -13.09 -9.64
CA PRO A 99 9.07 -13.99 -8.49
C PRO A 99 7.91 -13.70 -7.55
N LEU A 100 7.51 -14.70 -6.74
CA LEU A 100 6.62 -14.48 -5.60
C LEU A 100 7.30 -13.51 -4.62
N LEU A 101 6.53 -12.61 -4.02
CA LEU A 101 7.03 -11.64 -3.06
C LEU A 101 6.45 -11.89 -1.67
N ALA A 102 7.33 -11.89 -0.65
CA ALA A 102 6.93 -11.82 0.75
C ALA A 102 7.45 -10.49 1.36
N PRO A 103 6.67 -9.41 1.31
CA PRO A 103 7.04 -8.13 1.93
C PRO A 103 6.75 -8.21 3.43
N LEU A 104 7.78 -8.10 4.26
CA LEU A 104 7.70 -8.25 5.71
C LEU A 104 7.89 -6.92 6.45
N ALA A 105 7.25 -6.78 7.59
CA ALA A 105 7.12 -5.55 8.38
C ALA A 105 8.42 -5.12 9.07
N GLY A 106 9.39 -4.58 8.33
CA GLY A 106 10.64 -4.03 8.88
C GLY A 106 10.61 -2.52 9.15
N GLY A 107 9.62 -1.80 8.64
CA GLY A 107 9.48 -0.34 8.78
C GLY A 107 8.58 0.09 9.93
N THR A 108 8.10 1.32 9.87
CA THR A 108 7.24 1.90 10.92
C THR A 108 5.75 1.73 10.63
N MET A 109 5.31 1.98 9.40
CA MET A 109 3.89 1.90 9.06
C MET A 109 3.48 0.52 8.57
N ASN A 110 4.34 -0.11 7.76
CA ASN A 110 4.18 -1.46 7.27
C ASN A 110 2.79 -1.74 6.64
N MET A 111 2.30 -0.80 5.84
CA MET A 111 0.94 -0.84 5.29
C MET A 111 0.71 -2.08 4.44
N LEU A 112 1.59 -2.36 3.48
CA LEU A 112 1.48 -3.53 2.62
C LEU A 112 1.69 -4.85 3.39
N PRO A 113 2.73 -5.00 4.23
CA PRO A 113 2.86 -6.17 5.09
C PRO A 113 1.63 -6.42 5.98
N HIS A 114 1.12 -5.40 6.67
CA HIS A 114 -0.05 -5.57 7.54
C HIS A 114 -1.34 -5.91 6.75
N ALA A 115 -1.46 -5.44 5.52
CA ALA A 115 -2.60 -5.80 4.67
C ALA A 115 -2.57 -7.29 4.24
N LEU A 116 -1.37 -7.88 4.12
CA LEU A 116 -1.17 -9.29 3.74
C LEU A 116 -1.18 -10.24 4.94
N TYR A 117 -0.48 -9.90 6.02
CA TYR A 117 -0.19 -10.80 7.14
C TYR A 117 -0.91 -10.43 8.44
N GLY A 118 -1.56 -9.25 8.48
CA GLY A 118 -2.05 -8.69 9.75
C GLY A 118 -0.94 -8.02 10.58
N PRO A 119 -1.27 -7.50 11.77
CA PRO A 119 -0.32 -6.77 12.62
C PRO A 119 0.53 -7.73 13.48
N ILE A 120 1.32 -8.58 12.83
CA ILE A 120 2.25 -9.53 13.46
C ILE A 120 3.70 -9.12 13.21
N THR A 121 4.63 -9.70 13.96
CA THR A 121 6.07 -9.46 13.76
C THR A 121 6.52 -10.03 12.43
N TRP A 122 7.58 -9.47 11.85
CA TRP A 122 8.08 -9.95 10.57
C TRP A 122 8.60 -11.41 10.67
N GLN A 123 9.13 -11.82 11.83
CA GLN A 123 9.58 -13.17 12.08
C GLN A 123 8.40 -14.16 12.01
N ALA A 124 7.30 -13.85 12.71
CA ALA A 124 6.10 -14.68 12.67
C ALA A 124 5.49 -14.72 11.26
N ALA A 125 5.48 -13.58 10.55
CA ALA A 125 5.01 -13.51 9.17
C ALA A 125 5.85 -14.38 8.24
N LEU A 126 7.19 -14.35 8.36
CA LEU A 126 8.10 -15.20 7.59
C LEU A 126 7.83 -16.69 7.86
N GLN A 127 7.76 -17.06 9.14
CA GLN A 127 7.49 -18.45 9.54
C GLN A 127 6.17 -18.93 8.96
N HIS A 128 5.07 -18.22 9.17
CA HIS A 128 3.75 -18.60 8.64
C HIS A 128 3.73 -18.66 7.11
N THR A 129 4.46 -17.75 6.44
CA THR A 129 4.58 -17.74 4.99
C THR A 129 5.27 -19.01 4.47
N LEU A 130 6.38 -19.43 5.11
CA LEU A 130 7.10 -20.62 4.73
C LEU A 130 6.35 -21.90 5.10
N GLU A 131 5.59 -21.92 6.20
CA GLU A 131 4.80 -23.08 6.65
C GLU A 131 3.52 -23.28 5.84
N ALA A 132 2.77 -22.22 5.57
CA ALA A 132 1.40 -22.31 5.06
C ALA A 132 1.07 -21.26 3.99
N GLY A 133 2.09 -20.61 3.42
CA GLY A 133 1.86 -19.59 2.38
C GLY A 133 1.26 -20.18 1.12
N ILE A 134 0.31 -19.44 0.57
CA ILE A 134 -0.28 -19.69 -0.75
C ILE A 134 -0.01 -18.50 -1.66
N GLU A 135 0.02 -18.73 -2.95
CA GLU A 135 0.12 -17.65 -3.93
C GLU A 135 -1.15 -16.79 -3.88
N THR A 136 -0.95 -15.50 -3.64
CA THR A 136 -2.01 -14.50 -3.60
C THR A 136 -1.77 -13.47 -4.68
N ARG A 137 -2.75 -13.30 -5.57
CA ARG A 137 -2.71 -12.28 -6.62
C ARG A 137 -3.06 -10.93 -6.01
N VAL A 138 -2.16 -9.95 -6.13
CA VAL A 138 -2.36 -8.62 -5.57
C VAL A 138 -2.60 -7.63 -6.71
N SER A 139 -3.75 -6.99 -6.68
CA SER A 139 -4.07 -5.84 -7.53
C SER A 139 -3.52 -4.55 -6.91
N GLY A 140 -3.48 -3.50 -7.70
CA GLY A 140 -3.00 -2.21 -7.25
C GLY A 140 -3.64 -1.04 -7.99
N GLY A 141 -3.18 0.15 -7.67
CA GLY A 141 -3.43 1.34 -8.47
C GLY A 141 -2.13 1.92 -8.99
N GLU A 142 -2.24 2.74 -10.02
CA GLU A 142 -1.15 3.48 -10.61
C GLU A 142 -1.55 4.95 -10.80
N ILE A 143 -0.65 5.87 -10.46
CA ILE A 143 -0.81 7.30 -10.72
C ILE A 143 0.49 7.80 -11.35
N ASP A 144 0.42 8.28 -12.60
CA ASP A 144 1.57 8.77 -13.36
C ASP A 144 2.75 7.78 -13.39
N GLY A 145 2.48 6.49 -13.60
CA GLY A 145 3.49 5.42 -13.60
C GLY A 145 3.97 4.98 -12.22
N ARG A 146 3.45 5.57 -11.14
CA ARG A 146 3.78 5.21 -9.76
C ARG A 146 2.74 4.29 -9.17
N ARG A 147 3.11 3.07 -8.83
CA ARG A 147 2.21 2.06 -8.27
C ARG A 147 1.99 2.23 -6.77
N PHE A 148 0.80 1.88 -6.31
CA PHE A 148 0.44 1.72 -4.91
C PHE A 148 -0.42 0.46 -4.76
N TYR A 149 -0.37 -0.17 -3.58
CA TYR A 149 -0.97 -1.50 -3.37
C TYR A 149 -1.95 -1.54 -2.21
N VAL A 150 -1.96 -0.49 -1.40
CA VAL A 150 -2.85 -0.34 -0.25
C VAL A 150 -3.78 0.85 -0.47
N ALA A 151 -3.24 2.06 -0.45
CA ALA A 151 -4.04 3.26 -0.62
C ALA A 151 -3.24 4.45 -1.17
N ALA A 152 -3.94 5.33 -1.88
CA ALA A 152 -3.46 6.65 -2.26
C ALA A 152 -4.38 7.74 -1.71
N ILE A 153 -3.82 8.79 -1.10
CA ILE A 153 -4.54 9.98 -0.65
C ILE A 153 -4.08 11.15 -1.49
N LEU A 154 -5.00 11.80 -2.18
CA LEU A 154 -4.74 12.90 -3.11
C LEU A 154 -5.36 14.20 -2.57
N GLY A 155 -4.60 15.29 -2.58
CA GLY A 155 -5.03 16.60 -2.13
C GLY A 155 -4.31 17.09 -0.87
N GLU A 156 -4.81 18.17 -0.28
CA GLU A 156 -4.16 18.85 0.86
C GLU A 156 -4.07 18.03 2.17
N PRO A 157 -4.96 17.08 2.47
CA PRO A 157 -4.76 16.19 3.62
C PRO A 157 -3.43 15.44 3.63
N ALA A 158 -2.75 15.31 2.48
CA ALA A 158 -1.39 14.80 2.42
C ALA A 158 -0.37 15.62 3.24
N LEU A 159 -0.65 16.89 3.54
CA LEU A 159 0.18 17.73 4.42
C LEU A 159 0.25 17.20 5.86
N TRP A 160 -0.78 16.49 6.32
CA TRP A 160 -0.78 15.90 7.67
C TRP A 160 0.24 14.79 7.84
N ALA A 161 0.61 14.11 6.75
CA ALA A 161 1.69 13.13 6.79
C ALA A 161 3.04 13.76 7.12
N GLU A 162 3.30 14.98 6.61
CA GLU A 162 4.53 15.72 6.93
C GLU A 162 4.57 16.15 8.39
N ALA A 163 3.43 16.55 8.97
CA ALA A 163 3.34 16.93 10.37
C ALA A 163 3.54 15.71 11.29
N ARG A 164 2.95 14.57 10.94
CA ARG A 164 3.13 13.31 11.67
C ARG A 164 4.57 12.82 11.61
N GLU A 165 5.21 12.90 10.44
CA GLU A 165 6.62 12.51 10.30
C GLU A 165 7.54 13.40 11.14
N ALA A 166 7.32 14.71 11.15
CA ALA A 166 8.08 15.61 12.02
C ALA A 166 7.87 15.34 13.52
N ALA A 167 6.65 14.95 13.93
CA ALA A 167 6.36 14.53 15.30
C ALA A 167 7.10 13.23 15.67
N ARG A 168 7.16 12.27 14.75
CA ARG A 168 7.89 11.01 14.93
C ARG A 168 9.38 11.24 15.12
N MET A 169 9.96 12.21 14.43
CA MET A 169 11.36 12.60 14.54
C MET A 169 11.64 13.48 15.77
N HIS A 170 10.71 13.54 16.74
CA HIS A 170 10.80 14.37 17.96
C HIS A 170 10.98 15.87 17.71
N GLN A 171 10.66 16.34 16.50
CA GLN A 171 10.73 17.76 16.13
C GLN A 171 9.39 18.45 16.43
N LEU A 172 8.99 18.52 17.69
CA LEU A 172 7.65 18.99 18.13
C LEU A 172 7.28 20.38 17.61
N GLN A 173 8.22 21.33 17.62
CA GLN A 173 7.99 22.67 17.10
C GLN A 173 7.74 22.67 15.58
N LEU A 174 8.49 21.86 14.84
CA LEU A 174 8.31 21.71 13.40
C LEU A 174 7.01 20.98 13.09
N ALA A 175 6.68 19.94 13.85
CA ALA A 175 5.42 19.20 13.76
C ALA A 175 4.23 20.14 13.97
N TRP A 176 4.27 20.98 14.99
CA TRP A 176 3.21 21.95 15.29
C TRP A 176 3.07 23.03 14.20
N ARG A 177 4.19 23.54 13.69
CA ARG A 177 4.21 24.49 12.57
C ARG A 177 3.62 23.89 11.31
N LYS A 178 4.00 22.65 10.97
CA LYS A 178 3.49 21.90 9.81
C LYS A 178 2.00 21.57 9.99
N ALA A 179 1.57 21.14 11.17
CA ALA A 179 0.16 20.87 11.47
C ALA A 179 -0.70 22.15 11.34
N ARG A 180 -0.23 23.30 11.87
CA ARG A 180 -0.93 24.59 11.74
C ARG A 180 -0.97 25.08 10.29
N HIS A 181 0.07 24.82 9.52
CA HIS A 181 0.09 25.14 8.09
C HIS A 181 -0.86 24.24 7.32
N ALA A 182 -0.84 22.92 7.58
CA ALA A 182 -1.76 21.96 7.00
C ALA A 182 -3.22 22.34 7.32
N TRP A 183 -3.51 22.72 8.56
CA TRP A 183 -4.84 23.17 8.98
C TRP A 183 -5.32 24.39 8.18
N ARG A 184 -4.49 25.45 8.07
CA ARG A 184 -4.86 26.66 7.31
C ARG A 184 -5.09 26.38 5.84
N ARG A 185 -4.39 25.42 5.25
CA ARG A 185 -4.49 25.03 3.84
C ARG A 185 -5.55 23.97 3.57
N ALA A 186 -5.91 23.19 4.59
CA ALA A 186 -6.85 22.08 4.45
C ALA A 186 -8.20 22.48 3.82
N PHE A 187 -8.59 23.75 3.96
CA PHE A 187 -9.84 24.28 3.40
C PHE A 187 -9.66 25.22 2.19
N SER A 188 -8.42 25.57 1.84
CA SER A 188 -8.16 26.63 0.85
C SER A 188 -7.97 26.08 -0.58
N HIS A 189 -7.58 24.84 -0.74
CA HIS A 189 -7.28 24.28 -2.04
C HIS A 189 -8.09 23.00 -2.26
N ARG A 190 -8.98 23.05 -3.23
CA ARG A 190 -9.74 21.88 -3.68
C ARG A 190 -9.09 21.31 -4.94
N ILE A 191 -9.03 20.00 -5.00
CA ILE A 191 -8.71 19.27 -6.24
C ILE A 191 -9.98 19.08 -7.06
N ARG A 192 -9.82 18.89 -8.36
CA ARG A 192 -10.88 18.43 -9.26
C ARG A 192 -10.51 17.04 -9.72
N TYR A 193 -11.49 16.17 -9.83
CA TYR A 193 -11.28 14.83 -10.34
C TYR A 193 -12.42 14.39 -11.24
N ARG A 194 -12.14 13.43 -12.09
CA ARG A 194 -13.11 12.68 -12.89
C ARG A 194 -12.76 11.20 -12.73
N LEU A 195 -13.72 10.38 -12.40
CA LEU A 195 -13.54 8.91 -12.32
C LEU A 195 -14.32 8.26 -13.45
N ASP A 196 -13.68 7.35 -14.14
CA ASP A 196 -14.20 6.70 -15.34
C ASP A 196 -14.79 7.74 -16.33
N ASN A 197 -16.03 7.56 -16.77
CA ASN A 197 -16.73 8.48 -17.65
C ASN A 197 -17.67 9.44 -16.91
N GLY A 198 -17.51 9.56 -15.58
CA GLY A 198 -18.36 10.39 -14.74
C GLY A 198 -18.10 11.89 -14.89
N PRO A 199 -18.88 12.73 -14.20
CA PRO A 199 -18.70 14.18 -14.21
C PRO A 199 -17.42 14.61 -13.49
N GLN A 200 -16.93 15.80 -13.82
CA GLN A 200 -15.84 16.41 -13.05
C GLN A 200 -16.38 16.98 -11.74
N VAL A 201 -15.81 16.54 -10.61
CA VAL A 201 -16.20 16.91 -9.25
C VAL A 201 -15.07 17.65 -8.54
N LYS A 202 -15.42 18.62 -7.69
CA LYS A 202 -14.46 19.28 -6.77
C LYS A 202 -14.55 18.63 -5.41
N THR A 203 -13.40 18.41 -4.79
CA THR A 203 -13.31 17.87 -3.42
C THR A 203 -12.09 18.40 -2.69
N LEU A 204 -12.07 18.25 -1.38
CA LEU A 204 -10.90 18.52 -0.54
C LEU A 204 -9.83 17.44 -0.73
N ALA A 205 -10.26 16.18 -0.69
CA ALA A 205 -9.41 15.03 -0.88
C ALA A 205 -10.13 13.90 -1.60
N LEU A 206 -9.33 13.10 -2.30
CA LEU A 206 -9.75 11.82 -2.88
C LEU A 206 -8.83 10.73 -2.33
N THR A 207 -9.41 9.75 -1.65
CA THR A 207 -8.69 8.55 -1.20
C THR A 207 -9.05 7.40 -2.12
N LEU A 208 -8.03 6.71 -2.62
CA LEU A 208 -8.18 5.50 -3.44
C LEU A 208 -7.68 4.32 -2.62
N MET A 209 -8.47 3.28 -2.47
CA MET A 209 -8.10 2.06 -1.77
C MET A 209 -8.07 0.88 -2.73
N CYS A 210 -7.01 0.08 -2.62
CA CYS A 210 -6.89 -1.16 -3.39
C CYS A 210 -7.78 -2.25 -2.79
N PRO A 211 -8.20 -3.25 -3.59
CA PRO A 211 -9.02 -4.37 -3.15
C PRO A 211 -8.48 -5.10 -1.91
N LEU A 212 -7.15 -5.13 -1.75
CA LEU A 212 -6.48 -5.77 -0.61
C LEU A 212 -6.98 -5.26 0.75
N VAL A 213 -7.38 -3.98 0.85
CA VAL A 213 -7.82 -3.30 2.07
C VAL A 213 -9.25 -2.76 2.01
N SER A 214 -9.89 -2.84 0.85
CA SER A 214 -11.27 -2.39 0.69
C SER A 214 -12.22 -3.35 1.39
N LYS A 215 -13.14 -2.81 2.18
CA LYS A 215 -14.23 -3.58 2.80
C LYS A 215 -15.41 -3.78 1.84
N ALA A 216 -15.57 -2.88 0.86
CA ALA A 216 -16.70 -2.87 -0.07
C ALA A 216 -16.50 -3.82 -1.25
N MET A 217 -15.28 -4.30 -1.48
CA MET A 217 -14.93 -5.11 -2.66
C MET A 217 -14.65 -6.58 -2.33
N HIS A 218 -15.26 -7.12 -1.28
CA HIS A 218 -15.19 -8.55 -0.98
C HIS A 218 -15.73 -9.35 -2.18
N GLY A 219 -14.81 -9.90 -2.98
CA GLY A 219 -15.12 -10.72 -4.15
C GLY A 219 -15.14 -10.00 -5.51
N ASP A 220 -15.03 -8.66 -5.57
CA ASP A 220 -14.85 -7.89 -6.82
C ASP A 220 -13.51 -7.15 -6.83
N GLU A 221 -12.46 -7.84 -7.25
CA GLU A 221 -11.09 -7.30 -7.30
C GLU A 221 -10.81 -6.51 -8.60
N ARG A 222 -11.83 -5.93 -9.23
CA ARG A 222 -11.71 -5.33 -10.57
C ARG A 222 -11.69 -3.80 -10.58
N ALA A 223 -11.64 -3.15 -9.43
CA ALA A 223 -11.69 -1.69 -9.33
C ALA A 223 -10.94 -1.18 -8.09
N LEU A 224 -10.68 0.13 -8.03
CA LEU A 224 -10.33 0.85 -6.82
C LEU A 224 -11.60 1.31 -6.10
N GLU A 225 -11.58 1.31 -4.80
CA GLU A 225 -12.58 1.98 -3.98
C GLU A 225 -12.15 3.43 -3.80
N ALA A 226 -12.94 4.37 -4.27
CA ALA A 226 -12.67 5.79 -4.20
C ALA A 226 -13.56 6.45 -3.15
N ALA A 227 -12.96 7.11 -2.17
CA ALA A 227 -13.63 7.89 -1.15
C ALA A 227 -13.41 9.38 -1.39
N ARG A 228 -14.48 10.10 -1.68
CA ARG A 228 -14.48 11.56 -1.72
C ARG A 228 -14.65 12.11 -0.32
N LEU A 229 -13.74 12.97 0.11
CA LEU A 229 -13.80 13.63 1.41
C LEU A 229 -14.05 15.13 1.20
N ASP A 230 -15.21 15.59 1.64
CA ASP A 230 -15.60 17.01 1.52
C ASP A 230 -16.28 17.52 2.80
N PRO A 231 -15.54 17.56 3.93
CA PRO A 231 -16.06 18.12 5.16
C PRO A 231 -16.39 19.60 4.98
N GLN A 232 -17.61 20.00 5.38
CA GLN A 232 -18.12 21.35 5.16
C GLN A 232 -17.63 22.35 6.20
N ASP A 233 -17.25 21.86 7.40
CA ASP A 233 -16.86 22.69 8.54
C ASP A 233 -15.81 22.00 9.44
N VAL A 234 -15.34 22.72 10.46
CA VAL A 234 -14.36 22.24 11.44
C VAL A 234 -14.89 21.06 12.25
N ALA A 235 -16.18 21.05 12.58
CA ALA A 235 -16.78 19.96 13.35
C ALA A 235 -16.81 18.66 12.53
N ALA A 236 -17.07 18.73 11.23
CA ALA A 236 -16.98 17.59 10.34
C ALA A 236 -15.55 17.04 10.25
N VAL A 237 -14.53 17.91 10.20
CA VAL A 237 -13.11 17.47 10.22
C VAL A 237 -12.74 16.80 11.53
N LEU A 238 -13.16 17.36 12.66
CA LEU A 238 -12.88 16.77 13.98
C LEU A 238 -13.59 15.42 14.14
N ARG A 239 -14.85 15.32 13.72
CA ARG A 239 -15.62 14.06 13.71
C ARG A 239 -14.94 12.99 12.85
N LEU A 240 -14.54 13.35 11.63
CA LEU A 240 -13.85 12.44 10.71
C LEU A 240 -12.51 11.99 11.29
N GLY A 241 -11.75 12.92 11.90
CA GLY A 241 -10.51 12.63 12.61
C GLY A 241 -10.70 11.68 13.79
N ALA A 242 -11.74 11.90 14.60
CA ALA A 242 -12.09 11.03 15.71
C ALA A 242 -12.48 9.63 15.25
N ARG A 243 -13.29 9.49 14.19
CA ARG A 243 -13.65 8.19 13.60
C ARG A 243 -12.44 7.46 13.03
N THR A 244 -11.50 8.18 12.42
CA THR A 244 -10.26 7.58 11.91
C THR A 244 -9.35 7.10 13.04
N ALA A 245 -9.22 7.88 14.11
CA ALA A 245 -8.33 7.56 15.24
C ALA A 245 -8.94 6.54 16.22
N LEU A 246 -10.25 6.55 16.39
CA LEU A 246 -11.00 5.78 17.37
C LEU A 246 -12.04 4.87 16.72
N SER A 247 -11.74 4.30 15.56
CA SER A 247 -12.69 3.52 14.74
C SER A 247 -13.39 2.38 15.49
N ARG A 248 -12.74 1.80 16.49
CA ARG A 248 -13.33 0.74 17.35
C ARG A 248 -14.41 1.26 18.30
N LEU A 249 -14.41 2.56 18.63
CA LEU A 249 -15.28 3.18 19.64
C LEU A 249 -16.35 4.09 19.00
N VAL A 250 -16.03 4.76 17.91
CA VAL A 250 -16.85 5.85 17.33
C VAL A 250 -17.48 5.47 15.99
N GLY A 251 -17.11 4.32 15.43
CA GLY A 251 -17.56 3.83 14.12
C GLY A 251 -16.58 4.07 12.98
N ASP A 252 -16.85 3.48 11.82
CA ASP A 252 -15.97 3.60 10.65
C ASP A 252 -16.06 5.02 10.06
N TRP A 253 -14.93 5.58 9.65
CA TRP A 253 -14.86 6.87 8.98
C TRP A 253 -15.61 6.87 7.62
N ARG A 254 -15.81 5.70 7.03
CA ARG A 254 -16.58 5.52 5.79
C ARG A 254 -18.06 5.86 5.96
N ASP A 255 -18.58 5.72 7.17
CA ASP A 255 -19.99 6.01 7.51
C ASP A 255 -20.22 7.50 7.83
N ASP A 256 -19.23 8.35 7.66
CA ASP A 256 -19.36 9.78 7.89
C ASP A 256 -20.10 10.43 6.71
N PRO A 257 -21.10 11.32 6.95
CA PRO A 257 -21.84 12.00 5.89
C PRO A 257 -20.98 12.86 4.94
N SER A 258 -19.78 13.23 5.36
CA SER A 258 -18.81 13.97 4.53
C SER A 258 -17.98 13.07 3.60
N VAL A 259 -18.22 11.76 3.62
CA VAL A 259 -17.54 10.76 2.82
C VAL A 259 -18.52 10.15 1.81
N GLU A 260 -18.17 10.20 0.56
CA GLU A 260 -18.93 9.54 -0.52
C GLU A 260 -18.04 8.48 -1.15
N MET A 261 -18.55 7.24 -1.17
CA MET A 261 -17.84 6.08 -1.67
C MET A 261 -18.30 5.73 -3.07
N THR A 262 -17.35 5.45 -3.96
CA THR A 262 -17.63 4.97 -5.32
C THR A 262 -16.54 4.00 -5.77
N ARG A 263 -16.73 3.33 -6.90
CA ARG A 263 -15.71 2.46 -7.52
C ARG A 263 -15.21 3.11 -8.79
N CYS A 264 -13.92 2.90 -9.10
CA CYS A 264 -13.35 3.36 -10.36
C CYS A 264 -12.24 2.44 -10.87
N ARG A 265 -12.05 2.43 -12.19
CA ARG A 265 -10.93 1.74 -12.85
C ARG A 265 -9.92 2.74 -13.41
N THR A 266 -10.40 3.90 -13.79
CA THR A 266 -9.61 4.99 -14.34
C THR A 266 -10.02 6.31 -13.70
N GLY A 267 -9.17 7.31 -13.82
CA GLY A 267 -9.53 8.65 -13.38
C GLY A 267 -8.47 9.67 -13.75
N GLU A 268 -8.86 10.91 -13.63
CA GLU A 268 -7.98 12.07 -13.78
C GLU A 268 -8.15 12.97 -12.57
N VAL A 269 -7.05 13.50 -12.06
CA VAL A 269 -7.06 14.45 -10.95
C VAL A 269 -6.29 15.70 -11.34
N PHE A 270 -6.89 16.85 -11.01
CA PHE A 270 -6.35 18.17 -11.34
C PHE A 270 -6.12 18.97 -10.05
N SER A 271 -4.88 19.37 -9.82
CA SER A 271 -4.55 20.31 -8.74
C SER A 271 -4.73 21.75 -9.21
N GLY A 272 -5.21 22.61 -8.31
CA GLY A 272 -5.20 24.06 -8.53
C GLY A 272 -3.80 24.69 -8.43
N GLY A 273 -2.84 23.99 -7.83
CA GLY A 273 -1.45 24.40 -7.66
C GLY A 273 -0.50 23.80 -8.71
N PRO A 274 0.81 24.06 -8.59
CA PRO A 274 1.81 23.56 -9.55
C PRO A 274 2.00 22.04 -9.48
N HIS A 275 1.68 21.42 -8.35
CA HIS A 275 1.78 19.98 -8.11
C HIS A 275 0.56 19.46 -7.37
N LEU A 276 0.21 18.21 -7.62
CA LEU A 276 -0.74 17.46 -6.81
C LEU A 276 0.01 16.82 -5.63
N ARG A 277 -0.40 17.13 -4.40
CA ARG A 277 0.11 16.45 -3.21
C ARG A 277 -0.56 15.11 -3.07
N ALA A 278 0.23 14.10 -2.76
CA ALA A 278 -0.23 12.73 -2.61
C ALA A 278 0.50 12.00 -1.48
N ILE A 279 -0.14 10.96 -0.96
CA ILE A 279 0.48 9.91 -0.15
C ILE A 279 0.17 8.60 -0.86
N LEU A 280 1.19 7.84 -1.23
CA LEU A 280 1.04 6.50 -1.79
C LEU A 280 1.63 5.48 -0.81
N ASP A 281 0.78 4.58 -0.32
CA ASP A 281 1.15 3.55 0.68
C ASP A 281 1.93 4.14 1.88
N GLY A 282 1.44 5.29 2.39
CA GLY A 282 2.04 5.97 3.54
C GLY A 282 3.19 6.93 3.21
N GLU A 283 3.72 6.95 1.99
CA GLU A 283 4.82 7.82 1.60
C GLU A 283 4.33 9.11 0.91
N PRO A 284 4.70 10.29 1.42
CA PRO A 284 4.34 11.56 0.82
C PRO A 284 5.12 11.80 -0.48
N MET A 285 4.41 12.29 -1.50
CA MET A 285 5.02 12.64 -2.77
C MET A 285 4.32 13.81 -3.47
N ARG A 286 4.98 14.32 -4.50
CA ARG A 286 4.43 15.32 -5.41
C ARG A 286 4.25 14.69 -6.77
N LEU A 287 3.04 14.78 -7.29
CA LEU A 287 2.65 14.32 -8.62
C LEU A 287 2.50 15.51 -9.57
N HIS A 288 2.27 15.24 -10.84
CA HIS A 288 1.98 16.29 -11.81
C HIS A 288 0.69 17.04 -11.44
N ARG A 289 0.55 18.28 -11.93
CA ARG A 289 -0.66 19.08 -11.73
C ARG A 289 -1.92 18.39 -12.27
N GLN A 290 -1.78 17.65 -13.37
CA GLN A 290 -2.75 16.73 -13.92
C GLN A 290 -2.17 15.33 -13.85
N SER A 291 -2.85 14.44 -13.16
CA SER A 291 -2.41 13.06 -12.91
C SER A 291 -3.47 12.08 -13.34
N VAL A 292 -3.04 10.96 -13.92
CA VAL A 292 -3.92 9.90 -14.41
C VAL A 292 -3.88 8.72 -13.46
N ILE A 293 -5.07 8.27 -13.04
CA ILE A 293 -5.28 7.11 -12.18
C ILE A 293 -5.64 5.91 -13.06
N ARG A 294 -5.08 4.74 -12.74
CA ARG A 294 -5.43 3.46 -13.35
C ARG A 294 -5.48 2.36 -12.31
N PHE A 295 -6.46 1.50 -12.42
CA PHE A 295 -6.50 0.22 -11.70
C PHE A 295 -5.59 -0.80 -12.40
N VAL A 296 -4.81 -1.55 -11.62
CA VAL A 296 -3.91 -2.61 -12.10
C VAL A 296 -4.42 -3.94 -11.57
N PRO A 297 -5.05 -4.79 -12.40
CA PRO A 297 -5.76 -6.00 -11.93
C PRO A 297 -4.83 -7.08 -11.35
N LEU A 298 -3.60 -7.16 -11.82
CA LEU A 298 -2.55 -8.00 -11.26
C LEU A 298 -1.25 -7.17 -11.25
N ALA A 299 -0.93 -6.65 -10.09
CA ALA A 299 0.23 -5.81 -9.92
C ALA A 299 1.49 -6.63 -9.56
N PHE A 300 1.32 -7.63 -8.71
CA PHE A 300 2.33 -8.62 -8.38
C PHE A 300 1.69 -9.86 -7.74
N ARG A 301 2.49 -10.91 -7.52
CA ARG A 301 2.09 -12.13 -6.82
C ARG A 301 2.78 -12.19 -5.46
N ALA A 302 2.01 -12.30 -4.39
CA ALA A 302 2.53 -12.45 -3.04
C ALA A 302 2.49 -13.92 -2.60
N LEU A 303 3.40 -14.29 -1.70
CA LEU A 303 3.26 -15.49 -0.89
C LEU A 303 2.80 -15.09 0.50
N ALA A 304 1.59 -15.45 0.87
CA ALA A 304 1.00 -15.08 2.16
C ALA A 304 0.11 -16.23 2.69
N PRO A 305 -0.10 -16.33 4.01
CA PRO A 305 -1.08 -17.26 4.55
C PRO A 305 -2.47 -17.00 3.98
N ALA A 306 -3.28 -18.04 3.84
CA ALA A 306 -4.67 -17.88 3.46
C ALA A 306 -5.35 -16.91 4.45
N LYS A 307 -6.03 -15.87 3.94
CA LYS A 307 -6.82 -14.99 4.81
C LYS A 307 -7.88 -15.83 5.49
N VAL A 308 -7.82 -15.96 6.80
CA VAL A 308 -8.94 -16.43 7.58
C VAL A 308 -10.00 -15.35 7.48
N THR A 309 -11.05 -15.59 6.72
CA THR A 309 -12.23 -14.69 6.69
C THR A 309 -12.85 -14.75 8.07
N PRO A 310 -13.01 -13.61 8.77
CA PRO A 310 -13.61 -13.58 10.09
C PRO A 310 -15.08 -13.98 10.06
#